data_5ea7304ee43ec4457435876a64b4b025
#
_entry.id   5ea7304ee43ec4457435876a64b4b025
#
_cell.length_a   1.000
_cell.length_b   1.000
_cell.length_c   1.000
_cell.angle_alpha   90.00
_cell.angle_beta   90.00
_cell.angle_gamma   90.00
#
_symmetry.space_group_name_H-M   'P 1'
#
loop_
_entity.id
_entity.type
_entity.pdbx_description
1 polymer ?
#
loop_
_entity_poly.entity_id
_entity_poly.type
_entity_poly.pdbx_seq_one_letter_code
_entity_poly.pdbx_strand_id
1 'polypeptide(L)'
;LEDGGALHFSKCIKEIRKNNSDIKIEILVPDFRGKGKREKALEILFKQPPNVFNHNLETIPRLYKRARPGARYEHSLKLLKIFKKKMPLVPTKSGLMLGLGETNEEILKVMKDLRNHGVDMLTLGQYLQPTPYHLPVERYVPPIEFDNLKKEAEKLGFTSVASGPMVRSSYHADLQAQGLKNL
;
A
#
# COMPACT_ATOMS: atom_id res chain seq x y z
N LEU A 1 3.36 0.77 20.95
CA LEU A 1 4.51 1.66 20.82
C LEU A 1 4.03 3.09 20.56
N GLU A 2 4.68 4.08 21.17
CA GLU A 2 4.33 5.50 21.02
C GLU A 2 4.55 6.02 19.60
N ASP A 3 5.56 5.49 18.92
CA ASP A 3 5.93 5.82 17.54
C ASP A 3 5.34 4.86 16.50
N GLY A 4 4.45 3.94 16.92
CA GLY A 4 3.88 2.92 16.04
C GLY A 4 4.89 1.96 15.42
N GLY A 5 6.11 1.87 15.96
CA GLY A 5 7.19 1.03 15.47
C GLY A 5 8.12 1.70 14.45
N ALA A 6 7.94 3.00 14.17
CA ALA A 6 8.74 3.71 13.16
C ALA A 6 10.25 3.69 13.45
N LEU A 7 10.64 3.77 14.72
CA LEU A 7 12.05 3.68 15.10
C LEU A 7 12.65 2.31 14.77
N HIS A 8 11.85 1.24 14.94
CA HIS A 8 12.28 -0.11 14.56
C HIS A 8 12.49 -0.22 13.05
N PHE A 9 11.53 0.24 12.23
CA PHE A 9 11.71 0.30 10.77
C PHE A 9 13.00 1.08 10.39
N SER A 10 13.19 2.26 10.98
CA SER A 10 14.38 3.09 10.71
C SER A 10 15.68 2.38 11.04
N LYS A 11 15.75 1.67 12.19
CA LYS A 11 16.92 0.87 12.56
C LYS A 11 17.16 -0.29 11.60
N CYS A 12 16.11 -1.03 11.20
CA CYS A 12 16.22 -2.11 10.22
C CYS A 12 16.77 -1.59 8.87
N ILE A 13 16.22 -0.49 8.35
CA ILE A 13 16.70 0.12 7.11
C ILE A 13 18.17 0.47 7.21
N LYS A 14 18.59 1.10 8.31
CA LYS A 14 19.98 1.48 8.55
C LYS A 14 20.92 0.27 8.57
N GLU A 15 20.58 -0.78 9.32
CA GLU A 15 21.42 -1.97 9.43
C GLU A 15 21.48 -2.78 8.11
N ILE A 16 20.37 -2.88 7.37
CA ILE A 16 20.37 -3.51 6.05
C ILE A 16 21.31 -2.77 5.11
N ARG A 17 21.21 -1.45 5.01
CA ARG A 17 22.06 -0.64 4.13
C ARG A 17 23.54 -0.66 4.52
N LYS A 18 23.84 -0.78 5.82
CA LYS A 18 25.22 -0.93 6.30
C LYS A 18 25.87 -2.22 5.81
N ASN A 19 25.09 -3.30 5.74
CA ASN A 19 25.58 -4.61 5.32
C ASN A 19 25.45 -4.85 3.82
N ASN A 20 24.58 -4.11 3.13
CA ASN A 20 24.36 -4.21 1.68
C ASN A 20 23.81 -2.86 1.16
N SER A 21 24.69 -2.05 0.58
CA SER A 21 24.38 -0.70 0.09
C SER A 21 23.41 -0.69 -1.09
N ASP A 22 23.41 -1.73 -1.91
CA ASP A 22 22.73 -1.76 -3.22
C ASP A 22 21.30 -2.30 -3.14
N ILE A 23 20.95 -2.89 -1.99
CA ILE A 23 19.62 -3.48 -1.82
C ILE A 23 18.53 -2.40 -1.78
N LYS A 24 17.45 -2.63 -2.52
CA LYS A 24 16.26 -1.78 -2.45
C LYS A 24 15.34 -2.27 -1.32
N ILE A 25 14.87 -1.33 -0.52
CA ILE A 25 14.07 -1.63 0.68
C ILE A 25 12.67 -1.07 0.50
N GLU A 26 11.67 -1.93 0.47
CA GLU A 26 10.26 -1.57 0.64
C GLU A 26 9.86 -1.83 2.08
N ILE A 27 9.13 -0.91 2.69
CA ILE A 27 8.50 -1.12 4.00
C ILE A 27 6.98 -1.04 3.87
N LEU A 28 6.27 -1.98 4.48
CA LEU A 28 4.82 -1.93 4.66
C LEU A 28 4.53 -1.44 6.08
N VAL A 29 4.00 -0.23 6.18
CA VAL A 29 3.78 0.42 7.47
C VAL A 29 2.33 0.28 7.96
N PRO A 30 2.10 0.30 9.29
CA PRO A 30 0.77 0.33 9.89
C PRO A 30 0.13 1.73 9.74
N ASP A 31 -1.12 1.87 10.21
CA ASP A 31 -1.86 3.14 10.18
C ASP A 31 -1.23 4.27 11.03
N PHE A 32 -0.29 3.99 11.92
CA PHE A 32 0.24 4.92 12.92
C PHE A 32 -0.87 5.70 13.66
N ARG A 33 -1.90 4.96 14.13
CA ARG A 33 -3.08 5.54 14.80
C ARG A 33 -2.76 6.10 16.17
N GLY A 34 -3.43 7.20 16.50
CA GLY A 34 -3.31 7.91 17.78
C GLY A 34 -2.89 9.37 17.57
N LYS A 35 -3.24 10.23 18.53
CA LYS A 35 -2.93 11.67 18.45
C LYS A 35 -1.42 11.88 18.35
N GLY A 36 -0.97 12.54 17.27
CA GLY A 36 0.44 12.85 17.03
C GLY A 36 1.34 11.66 16.63
N LYS A 37 0.84 10.42 16.64
CA LYS A 37 1.69 9.24 16.34
C LYS A 37 2.12 9.20 14.88
N ARG A 38 1.24 9.51 13.94
CA ARG A 38 1.57 9.55 12.51
C ARG A 38 2.67 10.56 12.22
N GLU A 39 2.55 11.76 12.74
CA GLU A 39 3.52 12.84 12.56
C GLU A 39 4.88 12.41 13.12
N LYS A 40 4.93 11.91 14.36
CA LYS A 40 6.15 11.39 15.01
C LYS A 40 6.78 10.23 14.22
N ALA A 41 5.96 9.28 13.77
CA ALA A 41 6.43 8.15 12.97
C ALA A 41 7.04 8.59 11.63
N LEU A 42 6.36 9.50 10.92
CA LEU A 42 6.85 10.01 9.64
C LEU A 42 8.14 10.82 9.80
N GLU A 43 8.29 11.63 10.85
CA GLU A 43 9.54 12.36 11.11
C GLU A 43 10.74 11.43 11.32
N ILE A 44 10.52 10.28 11.97
CA ILE A 44 11.56 9.24 12.12
C ILE A 44 11.92 8.64 10.76
N LEU A 45 10.91 8.26 9.96
CA LEU A 45 11.11 7.63 8.66
C LEU A 45 11.70 8.59 7.61
N PHE A 46 11.44 9.89 7.70
CA PHE A 46 12.06 10.90 6.82
C PHE A 46 13.59 10.99 7.00
N LYS A 47 14.10 10.68 8.19
CA LYS A 47 15.56 10.65 8.47
C LYS A 47 16.26 9.44 7.85
N GLN A 48 15.52 8.33 7.65
CA GLN A 48 16.01 7.09 7.08
C GLN A 48 14.93 6.51 6.14
N PRO A 49 14.67 7.17 4.97
CA PRO A 49 13.56 6.77 4.11
C PRO A 49 13.84 5.42 3.42
N PRO A 50 12.79 4.61 3.18
CA PRO A 50 12.91 3.41 2.34
C PRO A 50 13.07 3.79 0.86
N ASN A 51 13.29 2.79 0.00
CA ASN A 51 13.21 2.97 -1.44
C ASN A 51 11.76 2.95 -1.96
N VAL A 52 10.85 2.25 -1.25
CA VAL A 52 9.40 2.27 -1.51
C VAL A 52 8.67 2.34 -0.18
N PHE A 53 7.74 3.28 -0.07
CA PHE A 53 6.87 3.43 1.11
C PHE A 53 5.50 2.85 0.81
N ASN A 54 5.16 1.72 1.46
CA ASN A 54 3.91 1.00 1.24
C ASN A 54 2.97 1.11 2.45
N HIS A 55 1.71 1.42 2.17
CA HIS A 55 0.61 1.34 3.14
C HIS A 55 -0.67 0.94 2.41
N ASN A 56 -1.18 -0.25 2.72
CA ASN A 56 -2.35 -0.79 2.05
C ASN A 56 -3.66 -0.18 2.55
N LEU A 57 -4.55 0.18 1.62
CA LEU A 57 -5.93 0.52 1.95
C LEU A 57 -6.77 -0.74 2.24
N GLU A 58 -6.39 -1.86 1.69
CA GLU A 58 -6.98 -3.20 1.79
C GLU A 58 -8.34 -3.35 1.13
N THR A 59 -9.25 -2.37 1.24
CA THR A 59 -10.60 -2.43 0.68
C THR A 59 -11.18 -1.03 0.44
N ILE A 60 -12.41 -1.00 -0.09
CA ILE A 60 -13.18 0.21 -0.39
C ILE A 60 -13.79 0.85 0.87
N PRO A 61 -14.13 2.15 0.88
CA PRO A 61 -14.66 2.86 2.06
C PRO A 61 -15.86 2.19 2.73
N ARG A 62 -16.84 1.71 1.94
CA ARG A 62 -18.04 1.05 2.46
C ARG A 62 -17.74 -0.18 3.31
N LEU A 63 -16.67 -0.90 3.00
CA LEU A 63 -16.29 -2.13 3.69
C LEU A 63 -15.32 -1.91 4.88
N TYR A 64 -14.81 -0.70 5.08
CA TYR A 64 -13.80 -0.44 6.13
C TYR A 64 -14.25 -0.88 7.52
N LYS A 65 -15.49 -0.54 7.90
CA LYS A 65 -16.00 -0.88 9.24
C LYS A 65 -16.02 -2.40 9.50
N ARG A 66 -16.27 -3.20 8.45
CA ARG A 66 -16.32 -4.67 8.54
C ARG A 66 -14.93 -5.31 8.38
N ALA A 67 -14.17 -4.90 7.37
CA ALA A 67 -12.91 -5.54 6.99
C ALA A 67 -11.71 -5.02 7.80
N ARG A 68 -11.73 -3.76 8.23
CA ARG A 68 -10.66 -3.10 8.99
C ARG A 68 -11.21 -2.34 10.19
N PRO A 69 -11.81 -3.01 11.19
CA PRO A 69 -12.42 -2.34 12.33
C PRO A 69 -11.39 -1.44 13.04
N GLY A 70 -11.79 -0.18 13.25
CA GLY A 70 -10.94 0.85 13.86
C GLY A 70 -9.98 1.56 12.91
N ALA A 71 -9.78 1.12 11.67
CA ALA A 71 -9.08 1.90 10.64
C ALA A 71 -9.99 2.96 10.02
N ARG A 72 -9.41 3.97 9.40
CA ARG A 72 -10.13 5.04 8.70
C ARG A 72 -9.53 5.23 7.31
N TYR A 73 -10.36 5.14 6.29
CA TYR A 73 -9.98 5.30 4.88
C TYR A 73 -9.19 6.60 4.62
N GLU A 74 -9.76 7.72 5.06
CA GLU A 74 -9.15 9.03 4.89
C GLU A 74 -7.80 9.17 5.62
N HIS A 75 -7.64 8.47 6.75
CA HIS A 75 -6.38 8.48 7.49
C HIS A 75 -5.28 7.78 6.70
N SER A 76 -5.59 6.63 6.09
CA SER A 76 -4.67 5.86 5.26
C SER A 76 -4.25 6.66 4.00
N LEU A 77 -5.19 7.28 3.31
CA LEU A 77 -4.89 8.18 2.19
C LEU A 77 -4.02 9.37 2.61
N LYS A 78 -4.35 10.00 3.73
CA LYS A 78 -3.58 11.14 4.24
C LYS A 78 -2.16 10.75 4.65
N LEU A 79 -1.96 9.54 5.18
CA LEU A 79 -0.62 9.01 5.50
C LEU A 79 0.27 8.98 4.25
N LEU A 80 -0.22 8.35 3.17
CA LEU A 80 0.47 8.27 1.88
C LEU A 80 0.76 9.66 1.29
N LYS A 81 -0.24 10.55 1.30
CA LYS A 81 -0.11 11.93 0.80
C LYS A 81 0.96 12.74 1.54
N ILE A 82 0.98 12.67 2.87
CA ILE A 82 1.97 13.40 3.68
C ILE A 82 3.38 12.87 3.38
N PHE A 83 3.55 11.54 3.31
CA PHE A 83 4.83 10.94 2.96
C PHE A 83 5.29 11.40 1.57
N LYS A 84 4.45 11.25 0.53
CA LYS A 84 4.76 11.65 -0.84
C LYS A 84 5.11 13.13 -0.98
N LYS A 85 4.37 14.01 -0.28
CA LYS A 85 4.66 15.45 -0.29
C LYS A 85 6.03 15.78 0.28
N LYS A 86 6.47 15.08 1.33
CA LYS A 86 7.76 15.31 1.99
C LYS A 86 8.92 14.64 1.27
N MET A 87 8.66 13.48 0.67
CA MET A 87 9.65 12.65 -0.02
C MET A 87 9.19 12.38 -1.47
N PRO A 88 9.16 13.40 -2.34
CA PRO A 88 8.55 13.30 -3.68
C PRO A 88 9.25 12.30 -4.60
N LEU A 89 10.52 12.02 -4.37
CA LEU A 89 11.31 11.07 -5.15
C LEU A 89 11.13 9.63 -4.69
N VAL A 90 10.64 9.38 -3.47
CA VAL A 90 10.37 8.03 -2.99
C VAL A 90 9.00 7.59 -3.47
N PRO A 91 8.90 6.51 -4.25
CA PRO A 91 7.61 5.95 -4.66
C PRO A 91 6.77 5.53 -3.46
N THR A 92 5.46 5.79 -3.58
CA THR A 92 4.47 5.30 -2.63
C THR A 92 3.64 4.19 -3.26
N LYS A 93 3.29 3.21 -2.46
CA LYS A 93 2.57 2.01 -2.88
C LYS A 93 1.35 1.76 -1.99
N SER A 94 0.31 1.19 -2.58
CA SER A 94 -0.86 0.71 -1.84
C SER A 94 -1.42 -0.56 -2.48
N GLY A 95 -2.24 -1.29 -1.72
CA GLY A 95 -2.87 -2.51 -2.19
C GLY A 95 -4.33 -2.63 -1.78
N LEU A 96 -5.08 -3.38 -2.59
CA LEU A 96 -6.46 -3.78 -2.34
C LEU A 96 -6.60 -5.28 -2.45
N MET A 97 -7.40 -5.84 -1.57
CA MET A 97 -7.91 -7.20 -1.65
C MET A 97 -9.28 -7.17 -2.32
N LEU A 98 -9.49 -8.01 -3.34
CA LEU A 98 -10.73 -8.10 -4.09
C LEU A 98 -11.49 -9.40 -3.75
N GLY A 99 -12.81 -9.34 -3.81
CA GLY A 99 -13.67 -10.48 -3.48
C GLY A 99 -14.34 -10.37 -2.11
N LEU A 100 -14.39 -9.15 -1.53
CA LEU A 100 -15.08 -8.83 -0.27
C LEU A 100 -16.50 -8.25 -0.49
N GLY A 101 -16.97 -8.18 -1.76
CA GLY A 101 -18.26 -7.64 -2.15
C GLY A 101 -18.22 -6.18 -2.65
N GLU A 102 -17.05 -5.69 -3.02
CA GLU A 102 -16.86 -4.43 -3.75
C GLU A 102 -17.33 -4.54 -5.20
N THR A 103 -17.74 -3.42 -5.79
CA THR A 103 -18.00 -3.31 -7.24
C THR A 103 -16.77 -2.74 -7.96
N ASN A 104 -16.72 -2.92 -9.29
CA ASN A 104 -15.63 -2.38 -10.10
C ASN A 104 -15.60 -0.84 -10.07
N GLU A 105 -16.77 -0.18 -10.02
CA GLU A 105 -16.87 1.27 -9.90
C GLU A 105 -16.29 1.76 -8.57
N GLU A 106 -16.53 1.04 -7.48
CA GLU A 106 -15.96 1.35 -6.17
C GLU A 106 -14.43 1.19 -6.18
N ILE A 107 -13.91 0.13 -6.83
CA ILE A 107 -12.46 -0.09 -6.99
C ILE A 107 -11.84 1.04 -7.79
N LEU A 108 -12.43 1.41 -8.94
CA LEU A 108 -11.96 2.52 -9.77
C LEU A 108 -11.97 3.85 -9.04
N LYS A 109 -12.97 4.10 -8.19
CA LYS A 109 -12.99 5.27 -7.32
C LYS A 109 -11.81 5.29 -6.35
N VAL A 110 -11.52 4.17 -5.69
CA VAL A 110 -10.36 4.06 -4.80
C VAL A 110 -9.05 4.27 -5.54
N MET A 111 -8.91 3.75 -6.76
CA MET A 111 -7.73 3.99 -7.60
C MET A 111 -7.55 5.49 -7.87
N LYS A 112 -8.63 6.21 -8.22
CA LYS A 112 -8.59 7.67 -8.41
C LYS A 112 -8.22 8.40 -7.13
N ASP A 113 -8.77 7.99 -5.99
CA ASP A 113 -8.44 8.57 -4.69
C ASP A 113 -6.96 8.37 -4.35
N LEU A 114 -6.41 7.18 -4.60
CA LEU A 114 -4.99 6.88 -4.43
C LEU A 114 -4.12 7.80 -5.31
N ARG A 115 -4.44 7.94 -6.60
CA ARG A 115 -3.68 8.83 -7.51
C ARG A 115 -3.75 10.29 -7.06
N ASN A 116 -4.92 10.78 -6.63
CA ASN A 116 -5.10 12.12 -6.09
C ASN A 116 -4.30 12.38 -4.79
N HIS A 117 -3.87 11.29 -4.14
CA HIS A 117 -3.01 11.34 -2.95
C HIS A 117 -1.53 11.01 -3.26
N GLY A 118 -1.17 10.95 -4.55
CA GLY A 118 0.22 10.80 -5.00
C GLY A 118 0.75 9.37 -4.89
N VAL A 119 -0.11 8.35 -4.91
CA VAL A 119 0.33 6.95 -4.88
C VAL A 119 0.78 6.53 -6.28
N ASP A 120 2.00 6.00 -6.37
CA ASP A 120 2.65 5.66 -7.64
C ASP A 120 2.40 4.21 -8.06
N MET A 121 2.32 3.29 -7.10
CA MET A 121 2.30 1.85 -7.33
C MET A 121 1.06 1.20 -6.70
N LEU A 122 0.49 0.21 -7.39
CA LEU A 122 -0.73 -0.47 -6.93
C LEU A 122 -0.58 -2.00 -6.99
N THR A 123 -1.09 -2.68 -5.96
CA THR A 123 -1.29 -4.13 -5.98
C THR A 123 -2.76 -4.48 -5.81
N LEU A 124 -3.26 -5.40 -6.65
CA LEU A 124 -4.61 -5.96 -6.57
C LEU A 124 -4.51 -7.47 -6.44
N GLY A 125 -5.02 -8.04 -5.37
CA GLY A 125 -4.98 -9.49 -5.12
C GLY A 125 -6.30 -10.05 -4.64
N GLN A 126 -6.54 -11.35 -4.82
CA GLN A 126 -7.73 -12.00 -4.30
C GLN A 126 -7.71 -12.06 -2.78
N TYR A 127 -8.80 -11.65 -2.14
CA TYR A 127 -9.02 -11.92 -0.72
C TYR A 127 -9.20 -13.42 -0.50
N LEU A 128 -8.48 -13.95 0.48
CA LEU A 128 -8.67 -15.31 0.98
C LEU A 128 -8.98 -15.23 2.47
N GLN A 129 -10.01 -15.91 2.92
CA GLN A 129 -10.43 -15.92 4.33
C GLN A 129 -9.38 -16.62 5.20
N PRO A 130 -8.68 -15.92 6.12
CA PRO A 130 -7.61 -16.54 6.90
C PRO A 130 -8.12 -17.53 7.95
N THR A 131 -9.25 -17.23 8.58
CA THR A 131 -9.92 -18.10 9.56
C THR A 131 -11.43 -17.90 9.49
N PRO A 132 -12.27 -18.80 10.07
CA PRO A 132 -13.73 -18.63 10.12
C PRO A 132 -14.23 -17.34 10.78
N TYR A 133 -13.38 -16.68 11.57
CA TYR A 133 -13.72 -15.42 12.24
C TYR A 133 -13.53 -14.17 11.38
N HIS A 134 -12.86 -14.32 10.20
CA HIS A 134 -12.71 -13.24 9.23
C HIS A 134 -13.90 -13.22 8.27
N LEU A 135 -14.02 -12.12 7.51
CA LEU A 135 -15.08 -12.00 6.50
C LEU A 135 -15.00 -13.16 5.51
N PRO A 136 -16.14 -13.72 5.10
CA PRO A 136 -16.16 -14.74 4.06
C PRO A 136 -15.69 -14.15 2.71
N VAL A 137 -15.23 -15.01 1.82
CA VAL A 137 -15.03 -14.64 0.42
C VAL A 137 -16.40 -14.52 -0.23
N GLU A 138 -16.76 -13.30 -0.67
CA GLU A 138 -18.05 -13.05 -1.35
C GLU A 138 -18.00 -13.52 -2.81
N ARG A 139 -16.84 -13.43 -3.46
CA ARG A 139 -16.60 -13.97 -4.79
C ARG A 139 -15.13 -14.22 -5.07
N TYR A 140 -14.85 -15.15 -5.96
CA TYR A 140 -13.54 -15.29 -6.58
C TYR A 140 -13.52 -14.49 -7.88
N VAL A 141 -12.64 -13.48 -7.93
CA VAL A 141 -12.52 -12.58 -9.07
C VAL A 141 -11.83 -13.31 -10.23
N PRO A 142 -12.43 -13.35 -11.43
CA PRO A 142 -11.81 -13.99 -12.59
C PRO A 142 -10.51 -13.30 -13.00
N PRO A 143 -9.48 -14.04 -13.50
CA PRO A 143 -8.21 -13.45 -13.96
C PRO A 143 -8.39 -12.30 -14.96
N ILE A 144 -9.33 -12.44 -15.90
CA ILE A 144 -9.61 -11.39 -16.90
C ILE A 144 -10.06 -10.07 -16.28
N GLU A 145 -10.75 -10.12 -15.14
CA GLU A 145 -11.16 -8.92 -14.42
C GLU A 145 -9.95 -8.22 -13.76
N PHE A 146 -9.01 -8.98 -13.20
CA PHE A 146 -7.73 -8.45 -12.74
C PHE A 146 -6.95 -7.77 -13.87
N ASP A 147 -6.92 -8.37 -15.07
CA ASP A 147 -6.26 -7.79 -16.25
C ASP A 147 -6.93 -6.48 -16.68
N ASN A 148 -8.26 -6.42 -16.65
CA ASN A 148 -9.01 -5.20 -16.97
C ASN A 148 -8.75 -4.09 -15.94
N LEU A 149 -8.79 -4.42 -14.65
CA LEU A 149 -8.48 -3.47 -13.58
C LEU A 149 -7.03 -2.96 -13.64
N LYS A 150 -6.08 -3.81 -14.04
CA LYS A 150 -4.71 -3.41 -14.31
C LYS A 150 -4.64 -2.35 -15.39
N LYS A 151 -5.27 -2.57 -16.54
CA LYS A 151 -5.32 -1.61 -17.65
C LYS A 151 -5.92 -0.27 -17.22
N GLU A 152 -6.99 -0.29 -16.43
CA GLU A 152 -7.59 0.93 -15.90
C GLU A 152 -6.65 1.66 -14.93
N ALA A 153 -5.95 0.95 -14.06
CA ALA A 153 -4.95 1.54 -13.17
C ALA A 153 -3.80 2.19 -13.97
N GLU A 154 -3.29 1.52 -15.01
CA GLU A 154 -2.25 2.06 -15.89
C GLU A 154 -2.72 3.35 -16.60
N LYS A 155 -3.97 3.39 -17.10
CA LYS A 155 -4.57 4.61 -17.67
C LYS A 155 -4.69 5.76 -16.67
N LEU A 156 -4.90 5.44 -15.39
CA LEU A 156 -4.92 6.43 -14.30
C LEU A 156 -3.53 6.96 -13.94
N GLY A 157 -2.45 6.40 -14.52
CA GLY A 157 -1.08 6.86 -14.35
C GLY A 157 -0.35 6.22 -13.17
N PHE A 158 -0.75 5.04 -12.70
CA PHE A 158 0.12 4.26 -11.82
C PHE A 158 1.36 3.80 -12.60
N THR A 159 2.53 3.99 -12.01
CA THR A 159 3.82 3.67 -12.65
C THR A 159 4.14 2.18 -12.62
N SER A 160 3.54 1.44 -11.69
CA SER A 160 3.65 -0.01 -11.59
C SER A 160 2.37 -0.58 -11.01
N VAL A 161 1.83 -1.62 -11.67
CA VAL A 161 0.60 -2.31 -11.26
C VAL A 161 0.83 -3.81 -11.28
N ALA A 162 0.75 -4.45 -10.12
CA ALA A 162 0.66 -5.90 -10.00
C ALA A 162 -0.81 -6.26 -9.71
N SER A 163 -1.41 -7.08 -10.57
CA SER A 163 -2.83 -7.43 -10.46
C SER A 163 -3.04 -8.90 -10.85
N GLY A 164 -3.66 -9.66 -9.98
CA GLY A 164 -3.94 -11.09 -10.23
C GLY A 164 -4.34 -11.84 -8.96
N PRO A 165 -4.92 -13.05 -9.09
CA PRO A 165 -5.43 -13.80 -7.94
C PRO A 165 -4.38 -14.08 -6.87
N MET A 166 -3.14 -14.35 -7.25
CA MET A 166 -2.04 -14.71 -6.35
C MET A 166 -1.17 -13.52 -5.94
N VAL A 167 -1.49 -12.31 -6.40
CA VAL A 167 -0.73 -11.09 -6.05
C VAL A 167 -0.87 -10.78 -4.56
N ARG A 168 0.24 -10.41 -3.94
CA ARG A 168 0.36 -9.90 -2.57
C ARG A 168 1.22 -8.64 -2.57
N SER A 169 1.26 -7.91 -1.45
CA SER A 169 2.01 -6.65 -1.34
C SER A 169 3.48 -6.79 -1.75
N SER A 170 4.09 -7.94 -1.49
CA SER A 170 5.50 -8.24 -1.82
C SER A 170 5.70 -8.95 -3.16
N TYR A 171 4.62 -9.21 -3.93
CA TYR A 171 4.70 -9.96 -5.18
C TYR A 171 5.57 -9.23 -6.20
N HIS A 172 6.67 -9.88 -6.62
CA HIS A 172 7.66 -9.30 -7.55
C HIS A 172 8.05 -7.86 -7.19
N ALA A 173 8.25 -7.57 -5.90
CA ALA A 173 8.64 -6.24 -5.43
C ALA A 173 9.95 -5.77 -6.06
N ASP A 174 10.87 -6.69 -6.36
CA ASP A 174 12.11 -6.47 -7.11
C ASP A 174 11.84 -5.94 -8.53
N LEU A 175 10.96 -6.59 -9.29
CA LEU A 175 10.58 -6.16 -10.64
C LEU A 175 9.83 -4.82 -10.62
N GLN A 176 8.96 -4.62 -9.63
CA GLN A 176 8.26 -3.36 -9.44
C GLN A 176 9.24 -2.21 -9.13
N ALA A 177 10.32 -2.49 -8.41
CA ALA A 177 11.36 -1.52 -8.09
C ALA A 177 12.36 -1.28 -9.25
N GLN A 178 12.54 -2.22 -10.18
CA GLN A 178 13.44 -2.08 -11.35
C GLN A 178 12.96 -1.01 -12.34
N GLY A 179 11.65 -0.77 -12.45
CA GLY A 179 11.09 0.33 -13.24
C GLY A 179 11.41 1.73 -12.68
N LEU A 180 11.92 1.80 -11.47
CA LEU A 180 12.37 3.02 -10.82
C LEU A 180 13.81 3.26 -11.24
N LYS A 181 14.01 4.01 -12.34
CA LYS A 181 15.34 4.51 -12.73
C LYS A 181 15.99 5.18 -11.52
N ASN A 182 17.26 4.90 -11.32
CA ASN A 182 18.12 5.42 -10.27
C ASN A 182 17.76 6.86 -9.87
N LEU A 183 17.19 6.99 -8.70
CA LEU A 183 17.02 8.23 -7.97
C LEU A 183 18.12 8.31 -6.91
#